data_71a446a6252e537f14506ce4cf6df871
#
_entry.id   71a446a6252e537f14506ce4cf6df871
#
_cell.length_a   1.000
_cell.length_b   1.000
_cell.length_c   1.000
_cell.angle_alpha   90.00
_cell.angle_beta   90.00
_cell.angle_gamma   90.00
#
_symmetry.space_group_name_H-M   'P 1'
#
loop_
_entity.id
_entity.type
_entity.pdbx_description
1 polymer ?
#
loop_
_entity_poly.entity_id
_entity_poly.type
_entity_poly.pdbx_seq_one_letter_code
_entity_poly.pdbx_strand_id
1 'polypeptide(L)'
;MLGKRAKAEKCDAIDGILEESESLLEDFGGTAAGDAAIIFSCQAVEHYEITRYGSMSAFADALGMDEAKAHLETILDQESAADSKLSELAEDTINDAAAEYDEDESEHA
;
A
#
# COMPACT_ATOMS: atom_id res chain seq x y z
N MET A 1 4.12 7.88 -25.39
CA MET A 1 5.57 7.69 -25.21
C MET A 1 6.11 6.40 -25.80
N LEU A 2 5.39 5.30 -25.63
CA LEU A 2 5.82 3.99 -26.15
C LEU A 2 5.23 3.63 -27.49
N GLY A 3 4.40 4.48 -28.06
CA GLY A 3 3.71 4.22 -29.32
C GLY A 3 2.71 3.07 -29.28
N LYS A 4 2.34 2.65 -28.06
CA LYS A 4 1.39 1.53 -27.84
C LYS A 4 0.16 2.02 -27.10
N ARG A 5 -0.94 1.31 -27.30
CA ARG A 5 -2.19 1.56 -26.62
C ARG A 5 -2.10 1.07 -25.17
N ALA A 6 -2.58 1.88 -24.24
CA ALA A 6 -2.67 1.46 -22.84
C ALA A 6 -3.66 0.29 -22.70
N LYS A 7 -3.25 -0.74 -21.99
CA LYS A 7 -4.05 -1.93 -21.74
C LYS A 7 -3.88 -2.39 -20.31
N ALA A 8 -4.97 -2.57 -19.60
CA ALA A 8 -4.94 -3.09 -18.24
C ALA A 8 -4.55 -4.58 -18.26
N GLU A 9 -3.66 -4.94 -17.36
CA GLU A 9 -3.25 -6.32 -17.15
C GLU A 9 -3.42 -6.70 -15.68
N LYS A 10 -3.67 -8.00 -15.45
CA LYS A 10 -3.76 -8.54 -14.11
C LYS A 10 -2.41 -8.43 -13.40
N CYS A 11 -2.42 -7.99 -12.14
CA CYS A 11 -1.25 -7.94 -11.29
C CYS A 11 -1.40 -8.96 -10.16
N ASP A 12 -0.70 -10.07 -10.24
CA ASP A 12 -0.78 -11.14 -9.25
C ASP A 12 -0.33 -10.67 -7.86
N ALA A 13 0.65 -9.78 -7.79
CA ALA A 13 1.15 -9.27 -6.51
C ALA A 13 0.08 -8.43 -5.79
N ILE A 14 -0.55 -7.48 -6.47
CA ILE A 14 -1.62 -6.65 -5.88
C ILE A 14 -2.83 -7.52 -5.54
N ASP A 15 -3.21 -8.43 -6.41
CA ASP A 15 -4.32 -9.36 -6.15
C ASP A 15 -4.06 -10.20 -4.90
N GLY A 16 -2.83 -10.65 -4.68
CA GLY A 16 -2.43 -11.39 -3.49
C GLY A 16 -2.51 -10.54 -2.22
N ILE A 17 -2.08 -9.29 -2.27
CA ILE A 17 -2.18 -8.36 -1.14
C ILE A 17 -3.65 -8.10 -0.79
N LEU A 18 -4.49 -7.87 -1.80
CA LEU A 18 -5.93 -7.64 -1.59
C LEU A 18 -6.63 -8.87 -1.02
N GLU A 19 -6.28 -10.05 -1.46
CA GLU A 19 -6.83 -11.31 -0.95
C GLU A 19 -6.46 -11.51 0.53
N GLU A 20 -5.23 -11.27 0.90
CA GLU A 20 -4.79 -11.32 2.30
C GLU A 20 -5.52 -10.27 3.14
N SER A 21 -5.70 -9.08 2.61
CA SER A 21 -6.42 -7.99 3.29
C SER A 21 -7.88 -8.36 3.55
N GLU A 22 -8.54 -8.98 2.60
CA GLU A 22 -9.92 -9.46 2.76
C GLU A 22 -10.01 -10.50 3.87
N SER A 23 -9.05 -11.42 3.94
CA SER A 23 -9.00 -12.44 5.01
C SER A 23 -8.84 -11.80 6.39
N LEU A 24 -7.98 -10.79 6.50
CA LEU A 24 -7.80 -10.06 7.77
C LEU A 24 -9.07 -9.32 8.19
N LEU A 25 -9.79 -8.72 7.24
CA LEU A 25 -11.04 -8.02 7.53
C LEU A 25 -12.19 -8.96 7.87
N GLU A 26 -12.20 -10.17 7.35
CA GLU A 26 -13.16 -11.20 7.76
C GLU A 26 -12.98 -11.55 9.24
N ASP A 27 -11.73 -11.64 9.71
CA ASP A 27 -11.42 -12.01 11.09
C ASP A 27 -11.52 -10.84 12.06
N PHE A 28 -11.10 -9.65 11.68
CA PHE A 28 -10.92 -8.50 12.57
C PHE A 28 -11.71 -7.25 12.21
N GLY A 29 -12.48 -7.27 11.11
CA GLY A 29 -13.24 -6.11 10.66
C GLY A 29 -14.18 -5.58 11.75
N GLY A 30 -14.23 -4.26 11.90
CA GLY A 30 -15.03 -3.59 12.91
C GLY A 30 -14.37 -3.50 14.28
N THR A 31 -13.12 -3.92 14.43
CA THR A 31 -12.33 -3.83 15.66
C THR A 31 -11.15 -2.88 15.49
N ALA A 32 -10.52 -2.48 16.59
CA ALA A 32 -9.30 -1.68 16.56
C ALA A 32 -8.16 -2.42 15.83
N ALA A 33 -8.07 -3.74 16.01
CA ALA A 33 -7.11 -4.57 15.26
C ALA A 33 -7.41 -4.55 13.76
N GLY A 34 -8.69 -4.52 13.38
CA GLY A 34 -9.10 -4.39 11.97
C GLY A 34 -8.65 -3.06 11.36
N ASP A 35 -8.73 -1.97 12.10
CA ASP A 35 -8.25 -0.66 11.64
C ASP A 35 -6.73 -0.69 11.39
N ALA A 36 -5.97 -1.28 12.30
CA ALA A 36 -4.53 -1.48 12.13
C ALA A 36 -4.22 -2.37 10.91
N ALA A 37 -5.02 -3.40 10.67
CA ALA A 37 -4.88 -4.29 9.52
C ALA A 37 -5.15 -3.55 8.20
N ILE A 38 -6.10 -2.61 8.17
CA ILE A 38 -6.35 -1.77 6.99
C ILE A 38 -5.11 -0.95 6.65
N ILE A 39 -4.50 -0.30 7.65
CA ILE A 39 -3.28 0.50 7.44
C ILE A 39 -2.14 -0.39 6.95
N PHE A 40 -1.93 -1.54 7.58
CA PHE A 40 -0.94 -2.52 7.14
C PHE A 40 -1.12 -2.89 5.67
N SER A 41 -2.36 -3.19 5.27
CA SER A 41 -2.68 -3.58 3.90
C SER A 41 -2.44 -2.45 2.91
N CYS A 42 -2.83 -1.23 3.25
CA CYS A 42 -2.58 -0.06 2.41
C CYS A 42 -1.08 0.20 2.25
N GLN A 43 -0.30 0.09 3.33
CA GLN A 43 1.15 0.26 3.25
C GLN A 43 1.83 -0.86 2.45
N ALA A 44 1.31 -2.08 2.49
CA ALA A 44 1.81 -3.17 1.65
C ALA A 44 1.64 -2.83 0.15
N VAL A 45 0.48 -2.28 -0.23
CA VAL A 45 0.25 -1.79 -1.59
C VAL A 45 1.21 -0.65 -1.94
N GLU A 46 1.33 0.36 -1.05
CA GLU A 46 2.19 1.52 -1.29
C GLU A 46 3.66 1.12 -1.45
N HIS A 47 4.18 0.23 -0.62
CA HIS A 47 5.57 -0.24 -0.72
C HIS A 47 5.81 -1.04 -2.00
N TYR A 48 4.85 -1.86 -2.40
CA TYR A 48 4.94 -2.56 -3.68
C TYR A 48 5.00 -1.56 -4.84
N GLU A 49 4.14 -0.53 -4.83
CA GLU A 49 4.11 0.50 -5.86
C GLU A 49 5.36 1.36 -5.85
N ILE A 50 5.87 1.74 -4.68
CA ILE A 50 7.14 2.48 -4.54
C ILE A 50 8.28 1.70 -5.21
N THR A 51 8.39 0.41 -4.94
CA THR A 51 9.40 -0.44 -5.56
C THR A 51 9.22 -0.48 -7.07
N ARG A 52 8.00 -0.66 -7.53
CA ARG A 52 7.71 -0.79 -8.95
C ARG A 52 7.96 0.50 -9.72
N TYR A 53 7.45 1.63 -9.23
CA TYR A 53 7.66 2.93 -9.88
C TYR A 53 9.10 3.40 -9.77
N GLY A 54 9.79 3.13 -8.68
CA GLY A 54 11.20 3.41 -8.54
C GLY A 54 12.05 2.65 -9.57
N SER A 55 11.77 1.38 -9.77
CA SER A 55 12.44 0.56 -10.77
C SER A 55 12.14 1.04 -12.19
N MET A 56 10.89 1.37 -12.48
CA MET A 56 10.49 1.90 -13.79
C MET A 56 11.17 3.24 -14.09
N SER A 57 11.28 4.11 -13.09
CA SER A 57 11.98 5.40 -13.22
C SER A 57 13.46 5.18 -13.56
N ALA A 58 14.11 4.23 -12.90
CA ALA A 58 15.51 3.87 -13.20
C ALA A 58 15.66 3.32 -14.61
N PHE A 59 14.72 2.50 -15.07
CA PHE A 59 14.73 1.98 -16.44
C PHE A 59 14.51 3.10 -17.46
N ALA A 60 13.60 4.02 -17.20
CA ALA A 60 13.37 5.18 -18.06
C ALA A 60 14.63 6.04 -18.18
N ASP A 61 15.32 6.26 -17.06
CA ASP A 61 16.60 6.98 -17.05
C ASP A 61 17.65 6.28 -17.91
N ALA A 62 17.80 4.97 -17.74
CA ALA A 62 18.75 4.17 -18.52
C ALA A 62 18.45 4.19 -20.02
N LEU A 63 17.18 4.30 -20.39
CA LEU A 63 16.73 4.36 -21.79
C LEU A 63 16.70 5.79 -22.36
N GLY A 64 17.04 6.80 -21.57
CA GLY A 64 17.00 8.20 -21.99
C GLY A 64 15.58 8.74 -22.18
N MET A 65 14.59 8.15 -21.53
CA MET A 65 13.18 8.55 -21.61
C MET A 65 12.84 9.58 -20.53
N ASP A 66 13.30 10.79 -20.69
CA ASP A 66 13.25 11.84 -19.66
C ASP A 66 11.81 12.23 -19.29
N GLU A 67 10.92 12.30 -20.25
CA GLU A 67 9.50 12.61 -20.00
C GLU A 67 8.82 11.53 -19.19
N ALA A 68 9.02 10.27 -19.53
CA ALA A 68 8.50 9.13 -18.81
C ALA A 68 9.06 9.09 -17.38
N LYS A 69 10.36 9.31 -17.22
CA LYS A 69 11.02 9.39 -15.93
C LYS A 69 10.37 10.45 -15.04
N ALA A 70 10.14 11.65 -15.55
CA ALA A 70 9.52 12.74 -14.80
C ALA A 70 8.13 12.37 -14.30
N HIS A 71 7.30 11.73 -15.11
CA HIS A 71 5.98 11.26 -14.71
C HIS A 71 6.05 10.18 -13.63
N LEU A 72 6.97 9.24 -13.77
CA LEU A 72 7.15 8.15 -12.81
C LEU A 72 7.66 8.67 -11.46
N GLU A 73 8.54 9.64 -11.45
CA GLU A 73 9.02 10.29 -10.24
C GLU A 73 7.92 11.04 -9.51
N THR A 74 7.02 11.71 -10.23
CA THR A 74 5.85 12.38 -9.63
C THR A 74 4.94 11.37 -8.93
N ILE A 75 4.67 10.22 -9.57
CA ILE A 75 3.88 9.15 -8.97
C ILE A 75 4.59 8.59 -7.73
N LEU A 76 5.88 8.36 -7.82
CA LEU A 76 6.70 7.84 -6.72
C LEU A 76 6.65 8.75 -5.50
N ASP A 77 6.73 10.08 -5.71
CA ASP A 77 6.62 11.06 -4.63
C ASP A 77 5.24 11.00 -3.96
N GLN A 78 4.18 10.83 -4.74
CA GLN A 78 2.80 10.69 -4.22
C GLN A 78 2.65 9.42 -3.38
N GLU A 79 3.20 8.30 -3.85
CA GLU A 79 3.15 7.02 -3.13
C GLU A 79 3.94 7.10 -1.82
N SER A 80 5.11 7.73 -1.84
CA SER A 80 5.94 7.93 -0.63
C SER A 80 5.23 8.82 0.40
N ALA A 81 4.56 9.89 -0.06
CA ALA A 81 3.80 10.77 0.82
C ALA A 81 2.60 10.05 1.44
N ALA A 82 1.89 9.23 0.68
CA ALA A 82 0.78 8.42 1.18
C ALA A 82 1.25 7.42 2.23
N ASP A 83 2.37 6.74 2.00
CA ASP A 83 2.94 5.80 2.96
C ASP A 83 3.32 6.49 4.29
N SER A 84 3.97 7.65 4.21
CA SER A 84 4.34 8.43 5.39
C SER A 84 3.12 8.85 6.20
N LYS A 85 2.05 9.24 5.52
CA LYS A 85 0.80 9.63 6.18
C LYS A 85 0.13 8.45 6.87
N LEU A 86 0.17 7.28 6.28
CA LEU A 86 -0.34 6.05 6.89
C LEU A 86 0.45 5.68 8.15
N SER A 87 1.79 5.82 8.13
CA SER A 87 2.63 5.62 9.31
C SER A 87 2.26 6.57 10.43
N GLU A 88 2.05 7.85 10.13
CA GLU A 88 1.61 8.84 11.13
C GLU A 88 0.29 8.43 11.78
N LEU A 89 -0.70 8.04 10.98
CA LEU A 89 -2.00 7.59 11.51
C LEU A 89 -1.85 6.37 12.42
N ALA A 90 -1.03 5.41 12.02
CA ALA A 90 -0.79 4.20 12.80
C ALA A 90 -0.12 4.51 14.14
N GLU A 91 0.91 5.34 14.11
CA GLU A 91 1.70 5.68 15.29
C GLU A 91 0.97 6.59 16.26
N ASP A 92 0.13 7.51 15.76
CA ASP A 92 -0.57 8.48 16.59
C ASP A 92 -1.67 7.84 17.46
N THR A 93 -2.51 7.00 16.89
CA THR A 93 -3.70 6.48 17.59
C THR A 93 -4.03 5.03 17.31
N ILE A 94 -3.91 4.59 16.05
CA ILE A 94 -4.48 3.31 15.61
C ILE A 94 -3.76 2.12 16.25
N ASN A 95 -2.43 2.12 16.27
CA ASN A 95 -1.65 1.04 16.87
C ASN A 95 -1.87 0.95 18.38
N ASP A 96 -1.94 2.09 19.07
CA ASP A 96 -2.20 2.14 20.50
C ASP A 96 -3.58 1.60 20.82
N ALA A 97 -4.60 1.98 20.04
CA ALA A 97 -5.95 1.47 20.22
C ALA A 97 -6.02 -0.05 19.99
N ALA A 98 -5.29 -0.56 19.00
CA ALA A 98 -5.21 -2.00 18.73
C ALA A 98 -4.50 -2.77 19.86
N ALA A 99 -3.52 -2.13 20.52
CA ALA A 99 -2.78 -2.70 21.64
C ALA A 99 -3.59 -2.68 22.94
N GLU A 100 -4.56 -1.78 23.07
CA GLU A 100 -5.50 -1.72 24.20
C GLU A 100 -6.55 -2.83 24.08
N TYR A 101 -6.11 -4.03 24.23
CA TYR A 101 -6.90 -5.22 24.07
C TYR A 101 -7.45 -5.62 25.44
N ASP A 102 -8.76 -5.92 25.51
CA ASP A 102 -9.39 -6.38 26.75
C ASP A 102 -9.90 -7.82 26.64
N GLU A 103 -10.36 -8.40 27.77
CA GLU A 103 -10.82 -9.78 27.81
C GLU A 103 -12.09 -10.01 26.96
N ASP A 104 -12.95 -8.98 26.83
CA ASP A 104 -14.17 -9.08 26.03
C ASP A 104 -13.85 -9.20 24.54
N GLU A 105 -12.86 -8.46 24.05
CA GLU A 105 -12.38 -8.56 22.67
C GLU A 105 -11.74 -9.93 22.41
N SER A 106 -11.01 -10.49 23.39
CA SER A 106 -10.35 -11.79 23.24
C SER A 106 -11.34 -12.93 23.12
N GLU A 107 -12.50 -12.84 23.75
CA GLU A 107 -13.55 -13.86 23.70
C GLU A 107 -14.23 -13.94 22.34
N HIS A 108 -14.11 -12.90 21.52
CA HIS A 108 -14.70 -12.78 20.19
C HIS A 108 -13.70 -13.00 19.05
N ALA A 109 -12.44 -13.16 19.36
CA ALA A 109 -11.37 -13.33 18.36
C ALA A 109 -11.30 -14.73 17.72
#